data_9e0fa60d9c57b0d36309229fa03a7b98
#
_entry.id   9e0fa60d9c57b0d36309229fa03a7b98
#
_cell.length_a   1.000
_cell.length_b   1.000
_cell.length_c   1.000
_cell.angle_alpha   90.00
_cell.angle_beta   90.00
_cell.angle_gamma   90.00
#
_symmetry.space_group_name_H-M   'P 1'
#
loop_
_entity.id
_entity.type
_entity.pdbx_description
1 polymer ?
#
loop_
_entity_poly.entity_id
_entity_poly.type
_entity_poly.pdbx_seq_one_letter_code
_entity_poly.pdbx_strand_id
1 'polypeptide(L)'
;MRSPLCEISLEILSGQRIAVLGPNGCGKSTLMKTLVGDLPALGGDYLYGHQIETGYFDQQLAQFSSGKTVLEELWDDYPELDRTQIRTVLGRFLFTSDDVFKTVDVLSGGEKVRLSLAKLMLRQANFLLLDEPTNHLDIVGKEALEEALNGYTGTILFVSHDRYFIKKIATAILHIDM
;
A
#
# COMPACT_ATOMS: atom_id res chain seq x y z
N MET A 1 12.30 -15.01 24.38
CA MET A 1 11.52 -15.60 23.28
C MET A 1 10.17 -14.92 23.31
N ARG A 2 9.84 -14.07 22.34
CA ARG A 2 8.53 -13.44 22.26
C ARG A 2 7.57 -14.47 21.65
N SER A 3 6.45 -14.68 22.30
CA SER A 3 5.38 -15.57 21.79
C SER A 3 5.01 -15.17 20.37
N PRO A 4 4.83 -16.13 19.46
CA PRO A 4 4.24 -15.85 18.16
C PRO A 4 2.86 -15.22 18.35
N LEU A 5 2.42 -14.51 17.31
CA LEU A 5 1.05 -13.99 17.23
C LEU A 5 0.05 -15.04 17.73
N CYS A 6 -0.88 -14.62 18.56
CA CYS A 6 -2.03 -15.43 18.92
C CYS A 6 -2.73 -15.93 17.66
N GLU A 7 -3.38 -17.07 17.73
CA GLU A 7 -4.16 -17.63 16.62
C GLU A 7 -5.12 -16.58 16.05
N ILE A 8 -4.89 -16.18 14.80
CA ILE A 8 -5.77 -15.30 14.08
C ILE A 8 -6.60 -16.17 13.15
N SER A 9 -7.93 -16.16 13.34
CA SER A 9 -8.87 -16.73 12.40
C SER A 9 -9.67 -15.61 11.77
N LEU A 10 -9.48 -15.40 10.47
CA LEU A 10 -10.08 -14.29 9.74
C LEU A 10 -10.51 -14.75 8.36
N GLU A 11 -11.74 -14.40 7.98
CA GLU A 11 -12.22 -14.49 6.61
C GLU A 11 -12.39 -13.08 6.06
N ILE A 12 -11.76 -12.81 4.91
CA ILE A 12 -11.84 -11.54 4.22
C ILE A 12 -12.67 -11.72 2.94
N LEU A 13 -13.77 -11.02 2.87
CA LEU A 13 -14.65 -11.03 1.71
C LEU A 13 -14.24 -9.97 0.69
N SER A 14 -14.53 -10.24 -0.57
CA SER A 14 -14.26 -9.30 -1.67
C SER A 14 -14.89 -7.94 -1.40
N GLY A 15 -14.10 -6.88 -1.62
CA GLY A 15 -14.51 -5.49 -1.43
C GLY A 15 -14.47 -4.99 0.00
N GLN A 16 -14.13 -5.82 0.99
CA GLN A 16 -13.92 -5.35 2.36
C GLN A 16 -12.67 -4.49 2.48
N ARG A 17 -12.72 -3.53 3.40
CA ARG A 17 -11.61 -2.65 3.76
C ARG A 17 -11.35 -2.77 5.25
N ILE A 18 -10.34 -3.55 5.61
CA ILE A 18 -10.09 -3.94 6.99
C ILE A 18 -8.88 -3.20 7.53
N ALA A 19 -9.08 -2.43 8.58
CA ALA A 19 -7.98 -1.83 9.35
C ALA A 19 -7.49 -2.81 10.42
N VAL A 20 -6.19 -3.09 10.43
CA VAL A 20 -5.55 -3.92 11.46
C VAL A 20 -5.02 -3.02 12.56
N LEU A 21 -5.56 -3.15 13.75
CA LEU A 21 -5.20 -2.39 14.93
C LEU A 21 -4.57 -3.28 16.00
N GLY A 22 -3.71 -2.70 16.81
CA GLY A 22 -3.08 -3.40 17.92
C GLY A 22 -1.82 -2.66 18.40
N PRO A 23 -1.25 -3.05 19.55
CA PRO A 23 -0.04 -2.44 20.09
C PRO A 23 1.15 -2.52 19.15
N ASN A 24 2.15 -1.66 19.36
CA ASN A 24 3.40 -1.77 18.62
C ASN A 24 4.11 -3.08 18.97
N GLY A 25 4.59 -3.78 17.94
CA GLY A 25 5.27 -5.06 18.10
C GLY A 25 4.35 -6.28 18.28
N CYS A 26 3.01 -6.13 18.19
CA CYS A 26 2.08 -7.28 18.21
C CYS A 26 2.10 -8.12 16.91
N GLY A 27 2.87 -7.73 15.90
CA GLY A 27 3.05 -8.53 14.68
C GLY A 27 2.22 -8.10 13.48
N LYS A 28 1.64 -6.90 13.45
CA LYS A 28 0.86 -6.40 12.32
C LYS A 28 1.61 -6.47 10.98
N SER A 29 2.82 -5.93 10.93
CA SER A 29 3.68 -6.00 9.73
C SER A 29 4.12 -7.43 9.40
N THR A 30 4.31 -8.28 10.41
CA THR A 30 4.60 -9.70 10.22
C THR A 30 3.42 -10.40 9.54
N LEU A 31 2.20 -10.14 9.99
CA LEU A 31 0.98 -10.66 9.35
C LEU A 31 0.92 -10.24 7.88
N MET A 32 1.15 -8.96 7.58
CA MET A 32 1.14 -8.43 6.21
C MET A 32 2.17 -9.15 5.34
N LYS A 33 3.43 -9.27 5.82
CA LYS A 33 4.53 -9.94 5.11
C LYS A 33 4.29 -11.45 4.94
N THR A 34 3.62 -12.08 5.89
CA THR A 34 3.23 -13.50 5.76
C THR A 34 2.19 -13.67 4.67
N LEU A 35 1.18 -12.81 4.63
CA LEU A 35 0.13 -12.86 3.62
C LEU A 35 0.66 -12.61 2.20
N VAL A 36 1.66 -11.75 2.01
CA VAL A 36 2.27 -11.56 0.67
C VAL A 36 3.31 -12.63 0.31
N GLY A 37 3.64 -13.52 1.24
CA GLY A 37 4.59 -14.60 1.02
C GLY A 37 6.06 -14.25 1.27
N ASP A 38 6.36 -13.05 1.79
CA ASP A 38 7.71 -12.62 2.14
C ASP A 38 8.25 -13.33 3.38
N LEU A 39 7.34 -13.77 4.27
CA LEU A 39 7.66 -14.53 5.47
C LEU A 39 6.85 -15.82 5.51
N PRO A 40 7.44 -16.94 5.95
CA PRO A 40 6.71 -18.18 6.16
C PRO A 40 5.75 -18.04 7.36
N ALA A 41 4.58 -18.64 7.27
CA ALA A 41 3.69 -18.78 8.42
C ALA A 41 4.35 -19.65 9.49
N LEU A 42 4.31 -19.20 10.74
CA LEU A 42 4.86 -19.97 11.88
C LEU A 42 3.95 -21.12 12.30
N GLY A 43 2.69 -21.08 11.92
CA GLY A 43 1.68 -22.11 12.17
C GLY A 43 0.35 -21.71 11.52
N GLY A 44 -0.57 -22.66 11.39
CA GLY A 44 -1.84 -22.45 10.70
C GLY A 44 -1.69 -22.40 9.18
N ASP A 45 -2.82 -22.22 8.52
CA ASP A 45 -2.91 -22.14 7.07
C ASP A 45 -3.69 -20.90 6.66
N TYR A 46 -3.36 -20.34 5.50
CA TYR A 46 -4.17 -19.32 4.85
C TYR A 46 -4.38 -19.68 3.39
N LEU A 47 -5.56 -19.39 2.89
CA LEU A 47 -5.93 -19.70 1.52
C LEU A 47 -6.41 -18.43 0.82
N TYR A 48 -5.91 -18.22 -0.37
CA TYR A 48 -6.45 -17.21 -1.28
C TYR A 48 -7.59 -17.80 -2.11
N GLY A 49 -8.60 -16.98 -2.34
CA GLY A 49 -9.64 -17.29 -3.30
C GLY A 49 -9.10 -17.37 -4.74
N HIS A 50 -9.98 -17.72 -5.65
CA HIS A 50 -9.62 -17.82 -7.06
C HIS A 50 -9.27 -16.43 -7.65
N GLN A 51 -8.20 -16.38 -8.45
CA GLN A 51 -7.75 -15.16 -9.17
C GLN A 51 -7.44 -13.97 -8.25
N ILE A 52 -6.91 -14.20 -7.05
CA ILE A 52 -6.45 -13.11 -6.19
C ILE A 52 -5.05 -12.69 -6.60
N GLU A 53 -4.93 -11.41 -6.97
CA GLU A 53 -3.66 -10.73 -7.22
C GLU A 53 -3.41 -9.72 -6.11
N THR A 54 -2.32 -9.92 -5.37
CA THR A 54 -1.96 -9.07 -4.24
C THR A 54 -1.06 -7.93 -4.68
N GLY A 55 -1.31 -6.74 -4.15
CA GLY A 55 -0.40 -5.61 -4.19
C GLY A 55 0.02 -5.25 -2.77
N TYR A 56 1.31 -5.09 -2.53
CA TYR A 56 1.85 -4.79 -1.21
C TYR A 56 2.60 -3.47 -1.18
N PHE A 57 2.31 -2.67 -0.18
CA PHE A 57 3.01 -1.44 0.14
C PHE A 57 3.62 -1.56 1.54
N ASP A 58 4.93 -1.35 1.62
CA ASP A 58 5.69 -1.20 2.87
C ASP A 58 6.47 0.11 2.79
N GLN A 59 6.41 0.88 3.85
CA GLN A 59 7.11 2.17 3.94
C GLN A 59 8.62 2.03 3.69
N GLN A 60 9.26 0.93 4.10
CA GLN A 60 10.69 0.72 3.85
C GLN A 60 10.98 0.51 2.38
N LEU A 61 10.13 -0.25 1.68
CA LEU A 61 10.25 -0.48 0.24
C LEU A 61 9.99 0.78 -0.57
N ALA A 62 9.21 1.73 -0.02
CA ALA A 62 8.94 3.01 -0.66
C ALA A 62 10.16 3.95 -0.66
N GLN A 63 11.19 3.70 0.15
CA GLN A 63 12.41 4.50 0.22
C GLN A 63 13.50 3.99 -0.75
N PHE A 64 13.12 3.73 -1.98
CA PHE A 64 14.06 3.32 -3.04
C PHE A 64 14.74 4.52 -3.71
N SER A 65 15.82 4.25 -4.42
CA SER A 65 16.55 5.25 -5.22
C SER A 65 16.75 4.74 -6.64
N SER A 66 16.62 5.64 -7.59
CA SER A 66 16.81 5.33 -9.01
C SER A 66 17.29 6.60 -9.73
N GLY A 67 18.18 6.45 -10.70
CA GLY A 67 18.60 7.54 -11.57
C GLY A 67 17.60 7.87 -12.68
N LYS A 68 16.51 7.12 -12.80
CA LYS A 68 15.42 7.39 -13.75
C LYS A 68 14.57 8.57 -13.28
N THR A 69 13.95 9.24 -14.23
CA THR A 69 12.92 10.23 -13.91
C THR A 69 11.67 9.55 -13.35
N VAL A 70 10.85 10.30 -12.62
CA VAL A 70 9.55 9.80 -12.10
C VAL A 70 8.70 9.21 -13.23
N LEU A 71 8.70 9.85 -14.39
CA LEU A 71 7.98 9.37 -15.57
C LEU A 71 8.51 8.02 -16.07
N GLU A 72 9.82 7.92 -16.25
CA GLU A 72 10.49 6.69 -16.72
C GLU A 72 10.32 5.55 -15.73
N GLU A 73 10.40 5.84 -14.44
CA GLU A 73 10.25 4.85 -13.37
C GLU A 73 8.89 4.13 -13.42
N LEU A 74 7.81 4.85 -13.78
CA LEU A 74 6.50 4.25 -14.00
C LEU A 74 6.39 3.61 -15.39
N TRP A 75 6.84 4.33 -16.41
CA TRP A 75 6.60 3.92 -17.79
C TRP A 75 7.36 2.67 -18.18
N ASP A 76 8.57 2.47 -17.66
CA ASP A 76 9.35 1.26 -17.94
C ASP A 76 8.70 -0.02 -17.40
N ASP A 77 7.94 0.08 -16.32
CA ASP A 77 7.17 -1.04 -15.75
C ASP A 77 5.87 -1.33 -16.53
N TYR A 78 5.35 -0.34 -17.29
CA TYR A 78 4.08 -0.39 -18.02
C TYR A 78 4.21 0.16 -19.43
N PRO A 79 5.04 -0.46 -20.29
CA PRO A 79 5.33 0.06 -21.62
C PRO A 79 4.12 0.04 -22.57
N GLU A 80 3.06 -0.70 -22.22
CA GLU A 80 1.80 -0.73 -22.95
C GLU A 80 0.94 0.51 -22.76
N LEU A 81 1.20 1.28 -21.70
CA LEU A 81 0.47 2.52 -21.43
C LEU A 81 1.10 3.68 -22.21
N ASP A 82 0.23 4.57 -22.69
CA ASP A 82 0.71 5.80 -23.31
C ASP A 82 1.17 6.84 -22.27
N ARG A 83 1.92 7.83 -22.73
CA ARG A 83 2.47 8.88 -21.89
C ARG A 83 1.39 9.65 -21.12
N THR A 84 0.22 9.82 -21.72
CA THR A 84 -0.89 10.57 -21.12
C THR A 84 -1.50 9.77 -19.96
N GLN A 85 -1.64 8.48 -20.13
CA GLN A 85 -2.14 7.59 -19.08
C GLN A 85 -1.20 7.57 -17.87
N ILE A 86 0.11 7.43 -18.10
CA ILE A 86 1.13 7.49 -17.03
C ILE A 86 1.08 8.83 -16.31
N ARG A 87 1.04 9.95 -17.06
CA ARG A 87 0.96 11.30 -16.46
C ARG A 87 -0.35 11.53 -15.69
N THR A 88 -1.44 10.94 -16.13
CA THR A 88 -2.73 11.03 -15.41
C THR A 88 -2.64 10.35 -14.04
N VAL A 89 -2.04 9.16 -13.98
CA VAL A 89 -1.82 8.47 -12.70
C VAL A 89 -0.88 9.27 -11.80
N LEU A 90 0.25 9.73 -12.32
CA LEU A 90 1.20 10.56 -11.59
C LEU A 90 0.54 11.84 -11.06
N GLY A 91 -0.30 12.49 -11.85
CA GLY A 91 -1.05 13.69 -11.45
C GLY A 91 -1.99 13.45 -10.27
N ARG A 92 -2.63 12.27 -10.19
CA ARG A 92 -3.45 11.87 -9.03
C ARG A 92 -2.64 11.78 -7.74
N PHE A 93 -1.35 11.45 -7.85
CA PHE A 93 -0.41 11.41 -6.74
C PHE A 93 0.44 12.68 -6.64
N LEU A 94 -0.04 13.80 -7.19
CA LEU A 94 0.50 15.16 -7.05
C LEU A 94 1.87 15.37 -7.72
N PHE A 95 2.21 14.59 -8.72
CA PHE A 95 3.34 14.89 -9.61
C PHE A 95 2.85 15.76 -10.76
N THR A 96 3.17 17.05 -10.70
CA THR A 96 2.78 18.03 -11.71
C THR A 96 3.69 18.00 -12.95
N SER A 97 3.44 18.89 -13.91
CA SER A 97 4.11 18.85 -15.22
C SER A 97 5.64 18.80 -15.18
N ASP A 98 6.28 19.45 -14.22
CA ASP A 98 7.74 19.49 -14.10
C ASP A 98 8.29 18.42 -13.15
N ASP A 99 7.50 17.99 -12.16
CA ASP A 99 7.90 16.99 -11.18
C ASP A 99 8.18 15.63 -11.83
N VAL A 100 7.48 15.31 -12.92
CA VAL A 100 7.65 14.03 -13.62
C VAL A 100 9.04 13.86 -14.26
N PHE A 101 9.79 14.95 -14.42
CA PHE A 101 11.15 14.95 -14.96
C PHE A 101 12.24 14.96 -13.88
N LYS A 102 11.88 15.11 -12.61
CA LYS A 102 12.82 14.90 -11.50
C LYS A 102 13.26 13.44 -11.45
N THR A 103 14.53 13.22 -11.13
CA THR A 103 15.02 11.86 -10.88
C THR A 103 14.56 11.37 -9.50
N VAL A 104 14.36 10.07 -9.38
CA VAL A 104 13.81 9.45 -8.14
C VAL A 104 14.74 9.67 -6.95
N ASP A 105 16.04 9.74 -7.16
CA ASP A 105 17.04 9.93 -6.11
C ASP A 105 16.95 11.29 -5.41
N VAL A 106 16.46 12.34 -6.09
CA VAL A 106 16.27 13.68 -5.50
C VAL A 106 14.91 13.89 -4.83
N LEU A 107 14.02 12.92 -4.91
CA LEU A 107 12.71 13.02 -4.28
C LEU A 107 12.81 12.97 -2.74
N SER A 108 11.96 13.74 -2.08
CA SER A 108 11.72 13.64 -0.64
C SER A 108 11.11 12.28 -0.27
N GLY A 109 11.17 11.93 1.03
CA GLY A 109 10.55 10.70 1.51
C GLY A 109 9.05 10.61 1.20
N GLY A 110 8.32 11.70 1.35
CA GLY A 110 6.89 11.75 1.02
C GLY A 110 6.62 11.62 -0.49
N GLU A 111 7.44 12.22 -1.35
CA GLU A 111 7.35 12.06 -2.80
C GLU A 111 7.62 10.61 -3.23
N LYS A 112 8.61 9.95 -2.62
CA LYS A 112 8.89 8.52 -2.86
C LYS A 112 7.72 7.63 -2.44
N VAL A 113 7.09 7.91 -1.31
CA VAL A 113 5.87 7.21 -0.87
C VAL A 113 4.75 7.38 -1.90
N ARG A 114 4.48 8.60 -2.36
CA ARG A 114 3.47 8.88 -3.38
C ARG A 114 3.77 8.16 -4.70
N LEU A 115 5.02 8.14 -5.13
CA LEU A 115 5.43 7.41 -6.33
C LEU A 115 5.23 5.90 -6.20
N SER A 116 5.59 5.31 -5.05
CA SER A 116 5.37 3.89 -4.78
C SER A 116 3.88 3.52 -4.77
N LEU A 117 3.04 4.38 -4.23
CA LEU A 117 1.58 4.19 -4.24
C LEU A 117 1.02 4.30 -5.67
N ALA A 118 1.51 5.24 -6.48
CA ALA A 118 1.15 5.34 -7.89
C ALA A 118 1.52 4.06 -8.67
N LYS A 119 2.71 3.51 -8.44
CA LYS A 119 3.14 2.23 -9.02
C LYS A 119 2.22 1.09 -8.59
N LEU A 120 1.87 1.03 -7.31
CA LEU A 120 0.98 0.00 -6.77
C LEU A 120 -0.40 0.04 -7.41
N MET A 121 -0.97 1.23 -7.59
CA MET A 121 -2.30 1.39 -8.17
C MET A 121 -2.36 0.98 -9.65
N LEU A 122 -1.24 1.08 -10.37
CA LEU A 122 -1.13 0.60 -11.77
C LEU A 122 -1.08 -0.93 -11.89
N ARG A 123 -0.66 -1.65 -10.85
CA ARG A 123 -0.54 -3.12 -10.90
C ARG A 123 -1.88 -3.86 -11.06
N GLN A 124 -3.00 -3.15 -10.96
CA GLN A 124 -4.35 -3.73 -11.07
C GLN A 124 -4.60 -4.92 -10.11
N ALA A 125 -3.86 -4.97 -9.01
CA ALA A 125 -4.10 -5.94 -7.95
C ALA A 125 -5.54 -5.80 -7.42
N ASN A 126 -6.19 -6.90 -7.09
CA ASN A 126 -7.55 -6.89 -6.54
C ASN A 126 -7.58 -7.06 -5.01
N PHE A 127 -6.41 -7.26 -4.41
CA PHE A 127 -6.22 -7.27 -2.97
C PHE A 127 -4.98 -6.43 -2.58
N LEU A 128 -5.20 -5.29 -1.94
CA LEU A 128 -4.15 -4.41 -1.46
C LEU A 128 -3.83 -4.67 0.01
N LEU A 129 -2.55 -4.82 0.29
CA LEU A 129 -2.01 -4.86 1.66
C LEU A 129 -1.14 -3.63 1.86
N LEU A 130 -1.54 -2.74 2.78
CA LEU A 130 -0.88 -1.44 2.99
C LEU A 130 -0.35 -1.35 4.42
N ASP A 131 0.97 -1.34 4.58
CA ASP A 131 1.61 -1.20 5.90
C ASP A 131 2.06 0.26 6.11
N GLU A 132 1.32 0.98 6.96
CA GLU A 132 1.53 2.39 7.32
C GLU A 132 1.62 3.34 6.10
N PRO A 133 0.64 3.31 5.16
CA PRO A 133 0.74 4.07 3.92
C PRO A 133 0.66 5.59 4.11
N THR A 134 0.18 6.06 5.26
CA THR A 134 0.05 7.49 5.57
C THR A 134 1.31 8.10 6.18
N ASN A 135 2.28 7.29 6.60
CA ASN A 135 3.52 7.79 7.16
C ASN A 135 4.33 8.58 6.12
N HIS A 136 4.94 9.68 6.57
CA HIS A 136 5.67 10.64 5.75
C HIS A 136 4.84 11.38 4.68
N LEU A 137 3.53 11.19 4.64
CA LEU A 137 2.65 12.01 3.82
C LEU A 137 2.22 13.26 4.59
N ASP A 138 2.26 14.40 3.90
CA ASP A 138 1.59 15.61 4.33
C ASP A 138 0.06 15.48 4.13
N ILE A 139 -0.68 16.50 4.54
CA ILE A 139 -2.15 16.49 4.48
C ILE A 139 -2.62 16.25 3.04
N VAL A 140 -2.01 16.93 2.06
CA VAL A 140 -2.41 16.84 0.65
C VAL A 140 -2.08 15.46 0.08
N GLY A 141 -0.94 14.88 0.47
CA GLY A 141 -0.56 13.51 0.10
C GLY A 141 -1.50 12.46 0.68
N LYS A 142 -1.97 12.64 1.91
CA LYS A 142 -2.99 11.77 2.52
C LYS A 142 -4.33 11.86 1.80
N GLU A 143 -4.76 13.05 1.44
CA GLU A 143 -5.99 13.28 0.67
C GLU A 143 -5.93 12.61 -0.71
N ALA A 144 -4.78 12.71 -1.39
CA ALA A 144 -4.58 12.03 -2.67
C ALA A 144 -4.66 10.51 -2.55
N LEU A 145 -4.06 9.93 -1.48
CA LEU A 145 -4.17 8.50 -1.18
C LEU A 145 -5.62 8.10 -0.87
N GLU A 146 -6.32 8.87 -0.06
CA GLU A 146 -7.73 8.63 0.28
C GLU A 146 -8.61 8.63 -0.97
N GLU A 147 -8.42 9.58 -1.87
CA GLU A 147 -9.15 9.68 -3.13
C GLU A 147 -8.88 8.46 -4.03
N ALA A 148 -7.60 8.06 -4.16
CA ALA A 148 -7.22 6.89 -4.93
C ALA A 148 -7.86 5.60 -4.38
N LEU A 149 -7.86 5.42 -3.05
CA LEU A 149 -8.47 4.26 -2.40
C LEU A 149 -10.01 4.30 -2.44
N ASN A 150 -10.62 5.47 -2.43
CA ASN A 150 -12.08 5.59 -2.59
C ASN A 150 -12.54 5.14 -3.99
N GLY A 151 -11.75 5.41 -5.02
CA GLY A 151 -11.99 4.92 -6.37
C GLY A 151 -11.62 3.44 -6.59
N TYR A 152 -10.92 2.82 -5.66
CA TYR A 152 -10.51 1.43 -5.76
C TYR A 152 -11.64 0.49 -5.32
N THR A 153 -11.96 -0.49 -6.15
CA THR A 153 -13.09 -1.42 -5.94
C THR A 153 -12.70 -2.76 -5.32
N GLY A 154 -11.40 -3.05 -5.19
CA GLY A 154 -10.90 -4.30 -4.63
C GLY A 154 -10.91 -4.31 -3.09
N THR A 155 -10.34 -5.36 -2.55
CA THR A 155 -10.22 -5.60 -1.11
C THR A 155 -8.97 -4.91 -0.58
N ILE A 156 -9.06 -4.34 0.62
CA ILE A 156 -7.94 -3.66 1.28
C ILE A 156 -7.77 -4.20 2.69
N LEU A 157 -6.56 -4.61 3.02
CA LEU A 157 -6.11 -4.86 4.39
C LEU A 157 -5.00 -3.86 4.71
N PHE A 158 -5.15 -3.05 5.75
CA PHE A 158 -4.16 -2.02 6.03
C PHE A 158 -3.88 -1.83 7.51
N VAL A 159 -2.65 -1.45 7.80
CA VAL A 159 -2.20 -1.00 9.12
C VAL A 159 -2.02 0.51 9.05
N SER A 160 -2.60 1.23 9.99
CA SER A 160 -2.35 2.67 10.16
C SER A 160 -2.57 3.10 11.60
N HIS A 161 -1.83 4.11 12.05
CA HIS A 161 -2.05 4.82 13.30
C HIS A 161 -2.87 6.11 13.12
N ASP A 162 -3.16 6.49 11.87
CA ASP A 162 -3.95 7.66 11.55
C ASP A 162 -5.44 7.36 11.70
N ARG A 163 -6.01 7.80 12.81
CA ARG A 163 -7.44 7.57 13.14
C ARG A 163 -8.40 8.16 12.12
N TYR A 164 -8.01 9.26 11.49
CA TYR A 164 -8.82 9.93 10.49
C TYR A 164 -8.89 9.11 9.21
N PHE A 165 -7.74 8.65 8.75
CA PHE A 165 -7.61 7.75 7.61
C PHE A 165 -8.38 6.44 7.83
N ILE A 166 -8.22 5.81 9.00
CA ILE A 166 -8.95 4.59 9.35
C ILE A 166 -10.46 4.82 9.25
N LYS A 167 -10.95 5.92 9.82
CA LYS A 167 -12.38 6.25 9.82
C LYS A 167 -12.96 6.48 8.44
N LYS A 168 -12.14 7.01 7.50
CA LYS A 168 -12.54 7.26 6.12
C LYS A 168 -12.53 6.00 5.25
N ILE A 169 -11.57 5.11 5.45
CA ILE A 169 -11.31 4.01 4.53
C ILE A 169 -11.87 2.68 5.03
N ALA A 170 -11.79 2.39 6.34
CA ALA A 170 -12.17 1.08 6.88
C ALA A 170 -13.68 0.83 6.86
N THR A 171 -14.07 -0.37 6.44
CA THR A 171 -15.43 -0.92 6.62
C THR A 171 -15.50 -1.90 7.78
N ALA A 172 -14.36 -2.42 8.23
CA ALA A 172 -14.23 -3.33 9.36
C ALA A 172 -12.89 -3.12 10.06
N ILE A 173 -12.79 -3.59 11.29
CA ILE A 173 -11.57 -3.51 12.11
C ILE A 173 -11.22 -4.91 12.59
N LEU A 174 -9.95 -5.29 12.38
CA LEU A 174 -9.32 -6.44 13.02
C LEU A 174 -8.46 -5.92 14.18
N HIS A 175 -8.82 -6.26 15.39
CA HIS A 175 -8.04 -5.92 16.58
C HIS A 175 -7.19 -7.11 16.99
N ILE A 176 -5.86 -6.87 17.10
CA ILE A 176 -4.89 -7.87 17.56
C ILE A 176 -4.50 -7.51 18.99
N ASP A 177 -4.88 -8.34 19.93
CA ASP A 177 -4.49 -8.26 21.34
C ASP A 177 -3.26 -9.16 21.59
N MET A 178 -2.42 -8.76 22.57
CA MET A 178 -1.30 -9.57 23.06
C MET A 178 -1.67 -10.31 24.34
#